data_b034a4fb703216e764b9fd77cf3dc19c
#
_entry.id   b034a4fb703216e764b9fd77cf3dc19c
#
_cell.length_a   1.000
_cell.length_b   1.000
_cell.length_c   1.000
_cell.angle_alpha   90.00
_cell.angle_beta   90.00
_cell.angle_gamma   90.00
#
_symmetry.space_group_name_H-M   'P 1'
#
loop_
_entity.id
_entity.type
_entity.pdbx_description
1 polymer ?
#
loop_
_entity_poly.entity_id
_entity_poly.type
_entity_poly.pdbx_seq_one_letter_code
_entity_poly.pdbx_strand_id
1 'polypeptide(L)'
;MNRVNFEEIRCSTCISKSSLGDFTVNPYVGCEHQCAYCYVPFLTRNVDWERKVKAKINLKPILARELLGHKVKTGSIFFLSSLTDPYQPIEGKYNLTRATVSSLLSSGMRVVIQTKSPLVIRDISILSAHRESVQVGFTVLGLDGKYKESLEPNAPSVSSRISAMKKLSDAGLHTFAFIGPVFPGWTDGDIEGLLAQLKEVGVKEISVDRMRLRPGLQEKIASALGKPTDLDYDSAYLRVLKRVREFASKNGMALTHPFSSW
;
A
#
# COMPACT_ATOMS: atom_id res chain seq x y z
N MET A 1 8.37 15.78 -16.28
CA MET A 1 7.50 15.41 -15.14
C MET A 1 6.21 16.21 -15.24
N ASN A 2 5.07 15.54 -15.41
CA ASN A 2 3.77 16.23 -15.39
C ASN A 2 3.50 16.71 -13.97
N ARG A 3 3.29 18.01 -13.80
CA ARG A 3 2.99 18.63 -12.50
C ARG A 3 1.66 18.11 -11.99
N VAL A 4 1.64 17.51 -10.81
CA VAL A 4 0.39 17.08 -10.13
C VAL A 4 -0.32 18.32 -9.63
N ASN A 5 -1.61 18.44 -9.94
CA ASN A 5 -2.48 19.49 -9.42
C ASN A 5 -3.10 19.04 -8.10
N PHE A 6 -3.21 19.96 -7.15
CA PHE A 6 -3.81 19.70 -5.84
C PHE A 6 -5.11 20.47 -5.70
N GLU A 7 -6.13 19.80 -5.15
CA GLU A 7 -7.44 20.38 -4.89
C GLU A 7 -7.90 20.01 -3.48
N GLU A 8 -8.46 20.97 -2.77
CA GLU A 8 -9.16 20.73 -1.50
C GLU A 8 -10.62 20.46 -1.79
N ILE A 9 -11.13 19.37 -1.23
CA ILE A 9 -12.54 18.99 -1.34
C ILE A 9 -13.15 18.73 0.03
N ARG A 10 -14.46 18.77 0.09
CA ARG A 10 -15.24 18.36 1.26
C ARG A 10 -16.00 17.08 0.97
N CYS A 11 -16.07 16.18 1.94
CA CYS A 11 -16.84 14.95 1.84
C CYS A 11 -18.05 15.00 2.80
N SER A 12 -19.10 14.30 2.46
CA SER A 12 -20.28 14.09 3.32
C SER A 12 -20.19 12.80 4.12
N THR A 13 -19.48 11.80 3.59
CA THR A 13 -19.18 10.51 4.21
C THR A 13 -17.72 10.14 3.96
N CYS A 14 -17.12 9.31 4.82
CA CYS A 14 -15.73 8.89 4.65
C CYS A 14 -15.48 7.40 4.88
N ILE A 15 -16.34 6.71 5.64
CA ILE A 15 -16.23 5.26 5.88
C ILE A 15 -16.98 4.51 4.77
N SER A 16 -16.32 3.55 4.16
CA SER A 16 -16.90 2.66 3.15
C SER A 16 -16.65 1.20 3.50
N LYS A 17 -17.55 0.29 3.12
CA LYS A 17 -17.29 -1.16 3.17
C LYS A 17 -16.11 -1.51 2.30
N SER A 18 -15.33 -2.51 2.73
CA SER A 18 -14.15 -2.97 1.99
C SER A 18 -14.06 -4.49 2.01
N SER A 19 -13.57 -5.07 0.93
CA SER A 19 -13.17 -6.49 0.89
C SER A 19 -11.78 -6.75 1.44
N LEU A 20 -11.04 -5.70 1.79
CA LEU A 20 -9.68 -5.75 2.33
C LEU A 20 -9.67 -5.69 3.87
N GLY A 21 -10.83 -5.52 4.46
CA GLY A 21 -11.14 -5.43 5.87
C GLY A 21 -12.65 -5.20 6.01
N ASP A 22 -13.15 -4.85 7.19
CA ASP A 22 -14.57 -4.52 7.34
C ASP A 22 -14.90 -3.19 6.65
N PHE A 23 -13.97 -2.24 6.76
CA PHE A 23 -14.12 -0.87 6.25
C PHE A 23 -12.83 -0.31 5.66
N THR A 24 -12.98 0.79 4.93
CA THR A 24 -11.87 1.62 4.45
C THR A 24 -12.19 3.11 4.63
N VAL A 25 -11.15 3.89 4.83
CA VAL A 25 -11.16 5.36 4.74
C VAL A 25 -10.09 5.78 3.75
N ASN A 26 -10.47 6.58 2.75
CA ASN A 26 -9.55 7.15 1.78
C ASN A 26 -9.47 8.68 2.00
N PRO A 27 -8.42 9.20 2.67
CA PRO A 27 -8.25 10.64 2.94
C PRO A 27 -8.08 11.47 1.66
N TYR A 28 -7.58 10.83 0.62
CA TYR A 28 -7.28 11.44 -0.67
C TYR A 28 -8.02 10.76 -1.81
N VAL A 29 -8.13 11.45 -2.96
CA VAL A 29 -8.52 10.89 -4.25
C VAL A 29 -7.42 11.23 -5.24
N GLY A 30 -6.92 10.24 -5.99
CA GLY A 30 -5.71 10.38 -6.79
C GLY A 30 -4.45 9.94 -6.03
N CYS A 31 -3.36 9.69 -6.76
CA CYS A 31 -2.10 9.23 -6.16
C CYS A 31 -0.89 9.79 -6.91
N GLU A 32 0.01 10.43 -6.17
CA GLU A 32 1.24 11.05 -6.69
C GLU A 32 2.29 10.03 -7.17
N HIS A 33 2.20 8.76 -6.71
CA HIS A 33 3.18 7.73 -7.09
C HIS A 33 3.13 7.34 -8.56
N GLN A 34 1.97 7.49 -9.24
CA GLN A 34 1.78 7.29 -10.67
C GLN A 34 2.30 5.93 -11.19
N CYS A 35 2.10 4.87 -10.42
CA CYS A 35 2.57 3.54 -10.81
C CYS A 35 1.93 3.09 -12.14
N ALA A 36 2.74 2.62 -13.07
CA ALA A 36 2.28 2.21 -14.39
C ALA A 36 1.28 1.04 -14.34
N TYR A 37 1.42 0.16 -13.36
CA TYR A 37 0.53 -0.99 -13.14
C TYR A 37 -0.69 -0.67 -12.26
N CYS A 38 -0.93 0.60 -11.90
CA CYS A 38 -2.06 0.97 -11.07
C CYS A 38 -3.39 0.74 -11.82
N TYR A 39 -4.23 -0.12 -11.25
CA TYR A 39 -5.55 -0.46 -11.83
C TYR A 39 -6.64 0.55 -11.45
N VAL A 40 -6.40 1.41 -10.45
CA VAL A 40 -7.43 2.28 -9.88
C VAL A 40 -8.02 3.27 -10.88
N PRO A 41 -7.25 3.92 -11.77
CA PRO A 41 -7.83 4.77 -12.82
C PRO A 41 -8.87 4.05 -13.67
N PHE A 42 -8.60 2.79 -14.01
CA PHE A 42 -9.49 1.95 -14.84
C PHE A 42 -10.72 1.48 -14.06
N LEU A 43 -10.57 1.21 -12.76
CA LEU A 43 -11.68 0.83 -11.88
C LEU A 43 -12.65 1.99 -11.64
N THR A 44 -12.10 3.18 -11.35
CA THR A 44 -12.87 4.37 -11.00
C THR A 44 -13.30 5.19 -12.22
N ARG A 45 -12.81 4.86 -13.41
CA ARG A 45 -12.97 5.63 -14.65
C ARG A 45 -12.53 7.10 -14.50
N ASN A 46 -11.58 7.36 -13.59
CA ASN A 46 -11.09 8.69 -13.33
C ASN A 46 -9.82 8.94 -14.16
N VAL A 47 -9.97 9.63 -15.27
CA VAL A 47 -8.88 9.96 -16.21
C VAL A 47 -7.84 10.90 -15.61
N ASP A 48 -8.18 11.66 -14.57
CA ASP A 48 -7.29 12.60 -13.89
C ASP A 48 -6.62 12.01 -12.65
N TRP A 49 -6.79 10.70 -12.39
CA TRP A 49 -6.31 10.04 -11.18
C TRP A 49 -4.86 10.32 -10.82
N GLU A 50 -3.99 10.38 -11.82
CA GLU A 50 -2.56 10.59 -11.67
C GLU A 50 -2.12 12.06 -11.81
N ARG A 51 -3.01 12.90 -12.35
CA ARG A 51 -2.74 14.31 -12.61
C ARG A 51 -3.29 15.23 -11.55
N LYS A 52 -4.29 14.78 -10.81
CA LYS A 52 -5.01 15.57 -9.82
C LYS A 52 -5.19 14.78 -8.53
N VAL A 53 -4.62 15.30 -7.44
CA VAL A 53 -4.83 14.75 -6.11
C VAL A 53 -5.71 15.68 -5.31
N LYS A 54 -6.79 15.11 -4.73
CA LYS A 54 -7.76 15.84 -3.94
C LYS A 54 -7.66 15.47 -2.47
N ALA A 55 -7.55 16.46 -1.59
CA ALA A 55 -7.50 16.29 -0.14
C ALA A 55 -8.88 16.56 0.49
N LYS A 56 -9.41 15.62 1.27
CA LYS A 56 -10.71 15.76 1.95
C LYS A 56 -10.54 16.54 3.25
N ILE A 57 -10.49 17.86 3.18
CA ILE A 57 -10.07 18.75 4.29
C ILE A 57 -10.99 18.69 5.53
N ASN A 58 -12.22 18.23 5.38
CA ASN A 58 -13.16 18.05 6.49
C ASN A 58 -13.28 16.59 6.97
N LEU A 59 -12.31 15.73 6.63
CA LEU A 59 -12.37 14.29 6.93
C LEU A 59 -12.52 14.02 8.44
N LYS A 60 -11.75 14.69 9.27
CA LYS A 60 -11.72 14.45 10.73
C LYS A 60 -13.09 14.56 11.40
N PRO A 61 -13.85 15.67 11.28
CA PRO A 61 -15.20 15.77 11.87
C PRO A 61 -16.19 14.77 11.28
N ILE A 62 -16.07 14.43 9.98
CA ILE A 62 -16.94 13.43 9.35
C ILE A 62 -16.65 12.05 9.92
N LEU A 63 -15.37 11.67 10.04
CA LEU A 63 -14.96 10.39 10.62
C LEU A 63 -15.44 10.25 12.07
N ALA A 64 -15.25 11.27 12.89
CA ALA A 64 -15.72 11.25 14.28
C ALA A 64 -17.24 11.02 14.36
N ARG A 65 -18.03 11.71 13.54
CA ARG A 65 -19.49 11.51 13.46
C ARG A 65 -19.85 10.09 13.05
N GLU A 66 -19.18 9.52 12.05
CA GLU A 66 -19.51 8.20 11.52
C GLU A 66 -19.08 7.07 12.47
N LEU A 67 -17.99 7.24 13.23
CA LEU A 67 -17.56 6.30 14.26
C LEU A 67 -18.53 6.23 15.45
N LEU A 68 -19.21 7.34 15.78
CA LEU A 68 -20.27 7.35 16.80
C LEU A 68 -21.55 6.67 16.34
N GLY A 69 -21.70 6.44 15.04
CA GLY A 69 -22.84 5.72 14.47
C GLY A 69 -22.80 4.22 14.76
N HIS A 70 -23.99 3.60 14.94
CA HIS A 70 -24.13 2.17 15.31
C HIS A 70 -23.64 1.16 14.24
N LYS A 71 -23.13 1.62 13.10
CA LYS A 71 -22.70 0.76 11.97
C LYS A 71 -21.28 0.21 12.13
N VAL A 72 -20.44 0.86 12.94
CA VAL A 72 -19.06 0.49 13.18
C VAL A 72 -18.92 -0.03 14.60
N LYS A 73 -18.48 -1.27 14.76
CA LYS A 73 -18.27 -1.89 16.08
C LYS A 73 -16.81 -1.74 16.48
N THR A 74 -16.56 -1.58 17.77
CA THR A 74 -15.20 -1.64 18.33
C THR A 74 -14.50 -2.93 17.89
N GLY A 75 -13.23 -2.84 17.55
CA GLY A 75 -12.46 -3.95 17.00
C GLY A 75 -12.64 -4.17 15.49
N SER A 76 -13.51 -3.41 14.80
CA SER A 76 -13.61 -3.49 13.34
C SER A 76 -12.28 -3.17 12.67
N ILE A 77 -12.01 -3.87 11.57
CA ILE A 77 -10.76 -3.75 10.80
C ILE A 77 -10.92 -2.69 9.72
N PHE A 78 -10.07 -1.68 9.77
CA PHE A 78 -9.97 -0.63 8.74
C PHE A 78 -8.72 -0.84 7.89
N PHE A 79 -8.91 -1.17 6.61
CA PHE A 79 -7.84 -1.08 5.63
C PHE A 79 -7.73 0.36 5.14
N LEU A 80 -6.65 1.03 5.50
CA LEU A 80 -6.47 2.46 5.20
C LEU A 80 -6.11 2.68 3.74
N SER A 81 -6.90 3.51 3.06
CA SER A 81 -6.66 3.91 1.65
C SER A 81 -6.62 2.75 0.66
N SER A 82 -7.73 2.05 0.51
CA SER A 82 -7.87 0.94 -0.45
C SER A 82 -7.67 1.32 -1.92
N LEU A 83 -7.75 2.61 -2.26
CA LEU A 83 -7.64 3.11 -3.64
C LEU A 83 -6.39 3.98 -3.89
N THR A 84 -5.75 4.53 -2.86
CA THR A 84 -4.61 5.45 -2.99
C THR A 84 -3.54 5.13 -1.97
N ASP A 85 -2.34 5.68 -2.12
CA ASP A 85 -1.33 5.54 -1.06
C ASP A 85 -1.63 6.51 0.08
N PRO A 86 -1.79 6.02 1.33
CA PRO A 86 -2.12 6.87 2.47
C PRO A 86 -1.00 7.85 2.84
N TYR A 87 0.24 7.52 2.52
CA TYR A 87 1.42 8.34 2.84
C TYR A 87 2.09 8.93 1.60
N GLN A 88 1.34 9.13 0.51
CA GLN A 88 1.84 9.88 -0.65
C GLN A 88 2.32 11.29 -0.24
N PRO A 89 3.17 11.97 -1.03
CA PRO A 89 3.84 13.22 -0.60
C PRO A 89 2.93 14.31 -0.02
N ILE A 90 1.72 14.48 -0.55
CA ILE A 90 0.75 15.48 -0.06
C ILE A 90 0.35 15.27 1.40
N GLU A 91 0.45 14.04 1.91
CA GLU A 91 0.20 13.74 3.33
C GLU A 91 1.17 14.50 4.26
N GLY A 92 2.38 14.83 3.78
CA GLY A 92 3.32 15.69 4.51
C GLY A 92 2.75 17.08 4.80
N LYS A 93 1.86 17.60 3.96
CA LYS A 93 1.21 18.90 4.11
C LYS A 93 -0.08 18.81 4.93
N TYR A 94 -0.98 17.89 4.58
CA TYR A 94 -2.35 17.91 5.12
C TYR A 94 -2.53 17.06 6.38
N ASN A 95 -1.67 16.06 6.63
CA ASN A 95 -1.74 15.20 7.82
C ASN A 95 -3.10 14.48 8.00
N LEU A 96 -3.85 14.24 6.92
CA LEU A 96 -5.18 13.62 6.98
C LEU A 96 -5.11 12.14 7.34
N THR A 97 -4.11 11.43 6.82
CA THR A 97 -3.86 10.04 7.18
C THR A 97 -3.48 9.90 8.65
N ARG A 98 -2.54 10.74 9.12
CA ARG A 98 -2.16 10.78 10.54
C ARG A 98 -3.37 11.00 11.44
N ALA A 99 -4.23 11.99 11.12
CA ALA A 99 -5.45 12.28 11.87
C ALA A 99 -6.44 11.11 11.84
N THR A 100 -6.57 10.44 10.68
CA THR A 100 -7.44 9.27 10.50
C THR A 100 -6.96 8.09 11.35
N VAL A 101 -5.68 7.74 11.26
CA VAL A 101 -5.07 6.65 12.04
C VAL A 101 -5.25 6.89 13.54
N SER A 102 -4.90 8.10 14.00
CA SER A 102 -5.07 8.47 15.41
C SER A 102 -6.52 8.32 15.87
N SER A 103 -7.49 8.81 15.08
CA SER A 103 -8.92 8.71 15.43
C SER A 103 -9.41 7.27 15.48
N LEU A 104 -9.03 6.44 14.49
CA LEU A 104 -9.43 5.02 14.44
C LEU A 104 -8.87 4.25 15.64
N LEU A 105 -7.56 4.36 15.89
CA LEU A 105 -6.90 3.65 16.99
C LEU A 105 -7.43 4.08 18.36
N SER A 106 -7.62 5.39 18.58
CA SER A 106 -8.22 5.91 19.82
C SER A 106 -9.68 5.49 20.03
N SER A 107 -10.39 5.13 18.95
CA SER A 107 -11.74 4.59 19.01
C SER A 107 -11.79 3.06 19.14
N GLY A 108 -10.65 2.39 19.38
CA GLY A 108 -10.57 0.94 19.55
C GLY A 108 -10.72 0.14 18.25
N MET A 109 -10.46 0.76 17.10
CA MET A 109 -10.45 0.06 15.81
C MET A 109 -9.10 -0.59 15.55
N ARG A 110 -9.09 -1.64 14.71
CA ARG A 110 -7.88 -2.22 14.15
C ARG A 110 -7.56 -1.57 12.81
N VAL A 111 -6.30 -1.25 12.56
CA VAL A 111 -5.89 -0.52 11.36
C VAL A 111 -4.81 -1.28 10.60
N VAL A 112 -5.07 -1.56 9.32
CA VAL A 112 -4.07 -2.07 8.38
C VAL A 112 -3.65 -0.94 7.46
N ILE A 113 -2.36 -0.65 7.47
CA ILE A 113 -1.74 0.37 6.61
C ILE A 113 -0.89 -0.36 5.57
N GLN A 114 -1.12 -0.09 4.29
CA GLN A 114 -0.25 -0.52 3.22
C GLN A 114 0.22 0.69 2.42
N THR A 115 1.53 0.86 2.29
CA THR A 115 2.11 2.04 1.63
C THR A 115 3.39 1.69 0.86
N LYS A 116 3.83 2.60 0.00
CA LYS A 116 5.17 2.63 -0.60
C LYS A 116 6.06 3.70 0.04
N SER A 117 5.52 4.46 0.99
CA SER A 117 6.17 5.68 1.48
C SER A 117 6.78 5.51 2.87
N PRO A 118 8.09 5.81 3.04
CA PRO A 118 8.72 5.85 4.35
C PRO A 118 8.18 6.98 5.26
N LEU A 119 7.32 7.88 4.73
CA LEU A 119 6.69 8.94 5.52
C LEU A 119 5.88 8.40 6.72
N VAL A 120 5.42 7.16 6.66
CA VAL A 120 4.74 6.49 7.77
C VAL A 120 5.56 6.47 9.07
N ILE A 121 6.90 6.53 8.99
CA ILE A 121 7.80 6.60 10.16
C ILE A 121 7.52 7.84 11.01
N ARG A 122 7.07 8.94 10.41
CA ARG A 122 6.65 10.16 11.13
C ARG A 122 5.63 9.86 12.24
N ASP A 123 4.81 8.83 12.04
CA ASP A 123 3.70 8.49 12.92
C ASP A 123 4.03 7.34 13.89
N ILE A 124 5.29 6.91 13.97
CA ILE A 124 5.74 5.75 14.74
C ILE A 124 5.32 5.80 16.22
N SER A 125 5.31 6.99 16.83
CA SER A 125 4.87 7.17 18.23
C SER A 125 3.38 6.83 18.43
N ILE A 126 2.53 7.24 17.49
CA ILE A 126 1.09 6.92 17.51
C ILE A 126 0.88 5.42 17.30
N LEU A 127 1.59 4.86 16.31
CA LEU A 127 1.48 3.45 15.95
C LEU A 127 1.95 2.55 17.10
N SER A 128 3.10 2.86 17.71
CA SER A 128 3.69 2.07 18.81
C SER A 128 2.85 2.10 20.07
N ALA A 129 2.12 3.19 20.34
CA ALA A 129 1.18 3.29 21.46
C ALA A 129 -0.03 2.32 21.29
N HIS A 130 -0.29 1.86 20.05
CA HIS A 130 -1.40 0.96 19.71
C HIS A 130 -0.93 -0.27 18.93
N ARG A 131 0.27 -0.79 19.25
CA ARG A 131 0.95 -1.86 18.48
C ARG A 131 0.12 -3.11 18.24
N GLU A 132 -0.77 -3.46 19.18
CA GLU A 132 -1.64 -4.65 19.07
C GLU A 132 -2.85 -4.43 18.13
N SER A 133 -3.09 -3.19 17.73
CA SER A 133 -4.24 -2.80 16.93
C SER A 133 -3.84 -2.24 15.56
N VAL A 134 -2.55 -2.29 15.20
CA VAL A 134 -2.08 -1.76 13.92
C VAL A 134 -1.06 -2.69 13.27
N GLN A 135 -1.20 -2.83 11.95
CA GLN A 135 -0.22 -3.50 11.09
C GLN A 135 0.22 -2.55 10.00
N VAL A 136 1.51 -2.54 9.69
CA VAL A 136 2.07 -1.67 8.65
C VAL A 136 2.80 -2.49 7.61
N GLY A 137 2.29 -2.49 6.40
CA GLY A 137 2.87 -3.19 5.26
C GLY A 137 3.45 -2.25 4.21
N PHE A 138 4.47 -2.75 3.52
CA PHE A 138 5.02 -2.06 2.36
C PHE A 138 4.85 -2.89 1.10
N THR A 139 4.43 -2.20 0.04
CA THR A 139 4.47 -2.81 -1.30
C THR A 139 5.89 -2.80 -1.82
N VAL A 140 6.42 -3.98 -2.14
CA VAL A 140 7.76 -4.20 -2.73
C VAL A 140 7.64 -5.27 -3.81
N LEU A 141 7.89 -4.91 -5.08
CA LEU A 141 7.75 -5.83 -6.19
C LEU A 141 9.07 -6.52 -6.55
N GLY A 142 10.18 -5.92 -6.21
CA GLY A 142 11.55 -6.35 -6.50
C GLY A 142 12.50 -5.32 -5.95
N LEU A 143 13.78 -5.41 -6.27
CA LEU A 143 14.80 -4.45 -5.85
C LEU A 143 14.79 -3.18 -6.70
N ASP A 144 15.54 -2.16 -6.25
CA ASP A 144 15.73 -0.92 -7.03
C ASP A 144 16.44 -1.22 -8.36
N GLY A 145 16.14 -0.43 -9.38
CA GLY A 145 16.67 -0.56 -10.72
C GLY A 145 15.69 -0.10 -11.79
N LYS A 146 15.99 -0.43 -13.03
CA LYS A 146 15.27 0.04 -14.22
C LYS A 146 13.76 -0.20 -14.18
N TYR A 147 13.31 -1.35 -13.68
CA TYR A 147 11.87 -1.64 -13.55
C TYR A 147 11.20 -0.72 -12.53
N LYS A 148 11.84 -0.48 -11.37
CA LYS A 148 11.33 0.47 -10.38
C LYS A 148 11.21 1.86 -10.96
N GLU A 149 12.21 2.34 -11.68
CA GLU A 149 12.24 3.66 -12.29
C GLU A 149 11.12 3.83 -13.33
N SER A 150 10.89 2.81 -14.15
CA SER A 150 9.87 2.85 -15.20
C SER A 150 8.45 2.64 -14.66
N LEU A 151 8.25 1.69 -13.75
CA LEU A 151 6.94 1.26 -13.31
C LEU A 151 6.43 1.99 -12.06
N GLU A 152 7.32 2.56 -11.26
CA GLU A 152 7.02 3.34 -10.06
C GLU A 152 7.79 4.67 -10.04
N PRO A 153 7.63 5.54 -11.06
CA PRO A 153 8.51 6.69 -11.28
C PRO A 153 8.58 7.66 -10.09
N ASN A 154 7.46 7.88 -9.41
CA ASN A 154 7.38 8.85 -8.31
C ASN A 154 7.23 8.19 -6.92
N ALA A 155 7.26 6.86 -6.85
CA ALA A 155 7.28 6.19 -5.57
C ALA A 155 8.70 6.18 -4.99
N PRO A 156 8.87 6.24 -3.67
CA PRO A 156 10.17 6.11 -3.00
C PRO A 156 10.90 4.83 -3.42
N SER A 157 12.24 4.81 -3.31
CA SER A 157 13.06 3.63 -3.61
C SER A 157 12.65 2.42 -2.76
N VAL A 158 12.89 1.22 -3.29
CA VAL A 158 12.63 -0.02 -2.53
C VAL A 158 13.53 -0.09 -1.31
N SER A 159 14.79 0.30 -1.44
CA SER A 159 15.74 0.38 -0.32
C SER A 159 15.25 1.29 0.81
N SER A 160 14.62 2.43 0.49
CA SER A 160 14.02 3.31 1.51
C SER A 160 12.81 2.69 2.19
N ARG A 161 11.99 1.89 1.47
CA ARG A 161 10.87 1.14 2.05
C ARG A 161 11.35 0.06 3.01
N ILE A 162 12.38 -0.70 2.63
CA ILE A 162 13.02 -1.74 3.47
C ILE A 162 13.63 -1.11 4.73
N SER A 163 14.31 0.02 4.59
CA SER A 163 14.83 0.79 5.73
C SER A 163 13.72 1.27 6.67
N ALA A 164 12.56 1.65 6.12
CA ALA A 164 11.39 2.02 6.91
C ALA A 164 10.79 0.82 7.66
N MET A 165 10.69 -0.35 7.01
CA MET A 165 10.26 -1.58 7.66
C MET A 165 11.14 -1.91 8.87
N LYS A 166 12.48 -1.78 8.72
CA LYS A 166 13.40 -2.01 9.83
C LYS A 166 13.08 -1.13 11.03
N LYS A 167 12.90 0.18 10.82
CA LYS A 167 12.59 1.13 11.91
C LYS A 167 11.27 0.81 12.61
N LEU A 168 10.26 0.36 11.87
CA LEU A 168 8.98 -0.05 12.43
C LEU A 168 9.09 -1.37 13.20
N SER A 169 9.81 -2.35 12.65
CA SER A 169 10.08 -3.62 13.34
C SER A 169 10.89 -3.42 14.62
N ASP A 170 11.93 -2.57 14.60
CA ASP A 170 12.73 -2.21 15.76
C ASP A 170 11.89 -1.52 16.86
N ALA A 171 10.82 -0.82 16.48
CA ALA A 171 9.85 -0.23 17.39
C ALA A 171 8.78 -1.22 17.90
N GLY A 172 8.89 -2.50 17.56
CA GLY A 172 7.99 -3.58 17.98
C GLY A 172 6.64 -3.60 17.26
N LEU A 173 6.53 -2.95 16.09
CA LEU A 173 5.34 -2.97 15.28
C LEU A 173 5.28 -4.23 14.40
N HIS A 174 4.08 -4.75 14.18
CA HIS A 174 3.86 -5.80 13.18
C HIS A 174 4.06 -5.22 11.78
N THR A 175 5.08 -5.72 11.08
CA THR A 175 5.39 -5.31 9.70
C THR A 175 5.20 -6.48 8.75
N PHE A 176 4.62 -6.20 7.57
CA PHE A 176 4.47 -7.18 6.50
C PHE A 176 4.96 -6.64 5.15
N ALA A 177 5.36 -7.55 4.27
CA ALA A 177 5.72 -7.22 2.90
C ALA A 177 4.61 -7.68 1.95
N PHE A 178 4.13 -6.76 1.11
CA PHE A 178 3.21 -7.06 0.03
C PHE A 178 3.98 -7.10 -1.30
N ILE A 179 4.18 -8.31 -1.83
CA ILE A 179 4.83 -8.56 -3.12
C ILE A 179 3.73 -8.66 -4.17
N GLY A 180 3.26 -7.51 -4.63
CA GLY A 180 2.12 -7.46 -5.55
C GLY A 180 1.91 -6.10 -6.23
N PRO A 181 1.52 -6.14 -7.51
CA PRO A 181 1.37 -7.35 -8.34
C PRO A 181 2.73 -7.93 -8.72
N VAL A 182 2.83 -9.26 -8.79
CA VAL A 182 4.04 -9.91 -9.33
C VAL A 182 4.27 -9.45 -10.76
N PHE A 183 5.47 -8.97 -11.04
CA PHE A 183 5.85 -8.43 -12.34
C PHE A 183 7.01 -9.22 -12.94
N PRO A 184 6.82 -9.86 -14.14
CA PRO A 184 7.85 -10.65 -14.79
C PRO A 184 9.13 -9.86 -15.06
N GLY A 185 10.30 -10.44 -14.73
CA GLY A 185 11.61 -9.83 -14.91
C GLY A 185 12.00 -8.87 -13.79
N TRP A 186 11.04 -8.34 -13.04
CA TRP A 186 11.33 -7.54 -11.84
C TRP A 186 11.20 -8.36 -10.55
N THR A 187 10.00 -8.92 -10.31
CA THR A 187 9.74 -9.67 -9.06
C THR A 187 10.50 -11.00 -9.06
N ASP A 188 10.47 -11.75 -10.15
CA ASP A 188 11.14 -13.05 -10.27
C ASP A 188 12.62 -12.95 -10.69
N GLY A 189 13.10 -11.74 -11.00
CA GLY A 189 14.50 -11.52 -11.40
C GLY A 189 15.49 -11.73 -10.25
N ASP A 190 15.18 -11.23 -9.04
CA ASP A 190 15.98 -11.44 -7.83
C ASP A 190 15.07 -11.52 -6.59
N ILE A 191 14.16 -12.47 -6.60
CA ILE A 191 13.24 -12.67 -5.47
C ILE A 191 13.98 -13.13 -4.20
N GLU A 192 15.02 -13.92 -4.34
CA GLU A 192 15.83 -14.41 -3.22
C GLU A 192 16.56 -13.27 -2.51
N GLY A 193 17.13 -12.33 -3.26
CA GLY A 193 17.77 -11.14 -2.70
C GLY A 193 16.77 -10.24 -1.98
N LEU A 194 15.57 -10.07 -2.53
CA LEU A 194 14.49 -9.34 -1.87
C LEU A 194 14.09 -10.02 -0.55
N LEU A 195 13.84 -11.33 -0.58
CA LEU A 195 13.41 -12.10 0.60
C LEU A 195 14.46 -12.08 1.72
N ALA A 196 15.75 -12.17 1.36
CA ALA A 196 16.85 -12.08 2.31
C ALA A 196 16.86 -10.71 3.04
N GLN A 197 16.70 -9.61 2.29
CA GLN A 197 16.61 -8.26 2.88
C GLN A 197 15.39 -8.10 3.77
N LEU A 198 14.22 -8.61 3.36
CA LEU A 198 13.00 -8.54 4.17
C LEU A 198 13.15 -9.29 5.51
N LYS A 199 13.80 -10.47 5.48
CA LYS A 199 14.10 -11.23 6.70
C LYS A 199 15.06 -10.46 7.62
N GLU A 200 16.13 -9.90 7.06
CA GLU A 200 17.15 -9.15 7.82
C GLU A 200 16.54 -7.97 8.59
N VAL A 201 15.55 -7.28 8.00
CA VAL A 201 14.86 -6.15 8.64
C VAL A 201 13.71 -6.55 9.55
N GLY A 202 13.52 -7.84 9.83
CA GLY A 202 12.57 -8.33 10.82
C GLY A 202 11.13 -8.47 10.32
N VAL A 203 10.89 -8.47 9.01
CA VAL A 203 9.57 -8.77 8.43
C VAL A 203 9.22 -10.22 8.74
N LYS A 204 8.03 -10.44 9.33
CA LYS A 204 7.55 -11.77 9.73
C LYS A 204 6.46 -12.33 8.82
N GLU A 205 5.88 -11.49 7.99
CA GLU A 205 4.74 -11.84 7.15
C GLU A 205 4.93 -11.33 5.72
N ILE A 206 4.63 -12.18 4.76
CA ILE A 206 4.69 -11.87 3.33
C ILE A 206 3.35 -12.23 2.69
N SER A 207 2.84 -11.34 1.87
CA SER A 207 1.71 -11.61 0.96
C SER A 207 2.17 -11.49 -0.47
N VAL A 208 1.69 -12.37 -1.35
CA VAL A 208 2.01 -12.35 -2.78
C VAL A 208 0.71 -12.24 -3.57
N ASP A 209 0.60 -11.24 -4.46
CA ASP A 209 -0.59 -11.09 -5.31
C ASP A 209 -0.24 -11.05 -6.80
N ARG A 210 -1.16 -11.61 -7.61
CA ARG A 210 -1.01 -11.67 -9.07
C ARG A 210 -1.36 -10.35 -9.74
N MET A 211 -0.82 -10.13 -10.92
CA MET A 211 -1.28 -9.08 -11.82
C MET A 211 -2.68 -9.41 -12.33
N ARG A 212 -3.59 -8.44 -12.25
CA ARG A 212 -4.92 -8.52 -12.87
C ARG A 212 -5.01 -7.44 -13.94
N LEU A 213 -4.73 -7.86 -15.18
CA LEU A 213 -4.83 -6.95 -16.32
C LEU A 213 -6.28 -6.48 -16.52
N ARG A 214 -6.41 -5.22 -16.90
CA ARG A 214 -7.66 -4.58 -17.29
C ARG A 214 -7.46 -3.93 -18.66
N PRO A 215 -8.52 -3.72 -19.46
CA PRO A 215 -8.40 -2.99 -20.71
C PRO A 215 -7.67 -1.66 -20.52
N GLY A 216 -6.66 -1.39 -21.35
CA GLY A 216 -5.81 -0.19 -21.28
C GLY A 216 -4.64 -0.24 -20.30
N LEU A 217 -4.61 -1.21 -19.36
CA LEU A 217 -3.51 -1.30 -18.39
C LEU A 217 -2.23 -1.86 -19.01
N GLN A 218 -2.37 -2.81 -19.94
CA GLN A 218 -1.23 -3.40 -20.65
C GLN A 218 -0.52 -2.36 -21.52
N GLU A 219 -1.27 -1.53 -22.22
CA GLU A 219 -0.76 -0.43 -23.02
C GLU A 219 -0.03 0.60 -22.17
N LYS A 220 -0.57 0.94 -21.00
CA LYS A 220 0.08 1.84 -20.05
C LYS A 220 1.42 1.27 -19.56
N ILE A 221 1.47 -0.02 -19.23
CA ILE A 221 2.71 -0.71 -18.82
C ILE A 221 3.71 -0.72 -19.98
N ALA A 222 3.27 -1.06 -21.20
CA ALA A 222 4.13 -1.05 -22.38
C ALA A 222 4.74 0.31 -22.64
N SER A 223 3.93 1.37 -22.54
CA SER A 223 4.39 2.76 -22.67
C SER A 223 5.45 3.12 -21.63
N ALA A 224 5.23 2.72 -20.36
CA ALA A 224 6.19 2.99 -19.28
C ALA A 224 7.52 2.25 -19.47
N LEU A 225 7.49 1.06 -20.05
CA LEU A 225 8.70 0.25 -20.32
C LEU A 225 9.39 0.63 -21.65
N GLY A 226 8.74 1.45 -22.50
CA GLY A 226 9.25 1.82 -23.82
C GLY A 226 9.31 0.66 -24.81
N LYS A 227 8.55 -0.40 -24.61
CA LYS A 227 8.50 -1.58 -25.47
C LYS A 227 7.17 -2.32 -25.34
N PRO A 228 6.71 -3.05 -26.39
CA PRO A 228 5.57 -3.93 -26.29
C PRO A 228 5.80 -4.98 -25.20
N THR A 229 4.74 -5.35 -24.47
CA THR A 229 4.81 -6.36 -23.41
C THR A 229 3.86 -7.51 -23.73
N ASP A 230 4.44 -8.66 -24.04
CA ASP A 230 3.79 -9.95 -23.99
C ASP A 230 4.41 -10.72 -22.82
N LEU A 231 3.98 -10.35 -21.60
CA LEU A 231 4.56 -10.86 -20.36
C LEU A 231 3.67 -11.95 -19.79
N ASP A 232 4.27 -13.09 -19.48
CA ASP A 232 3.61 -14.19 -18.80
C ASP A 232 3.54 -13.94 -17.29
N TYR A 233 2.52 -13.19 -16.88
CA TYR A 233 2.28 -12.83 -15.49
C TYR A 233 1.90 -14.04 -14.62
N ASP A 234 1.18 -15.00 -15.17
CA ASP A 234 0.72 -16.18 -14.41
C ASP A 234 1.86 -17.12 -14.08
N SER A 235 2.73 -17.44 -15.04
CA SER A 235 3.92 -18.27 -14.77
C SER A 235 4.89 -17.56 -13.83
N ALA A 236 5.11 -16.23 -13.96
CA ALA A 236 5.92 -15.47 -13.03
C ALA A 236 5.34 -15.53 -11.61
N TYR A 237 4.02 -15.33 -11.46
CA TYR A 237 3.34 -15.44 -10.17
C TYR A 237 3.54 -16.81 -9.53
N LEU A 238 3.36 -17.89 -10.29
CA LEU A 238 3.52 -19.24 -9.76
C LEU A 238 4.98 -19.52 -9.33
N ARG A 239 5.96 -19.06 -10.11
CA ARG A 239 7.40 -19.18 -9.75
C ARG A 239 7.70 -18.43 -8.46
N VAL A 240 7.27 -17.16 -8.35
CA VAL A 240 7.48 -16.32 -7.17
C VAL A 240 6.79 -16.93 -5.96
N LEU A 241 5.52 -17.32 -6.08
CA LEU A 241 4.76 -17.91 -4.98
C LEU A 241 5.43 -19.18 -4.43
N LYS A 242 5.95 -20.03 -5.31
CA LYS A 242 6.69 -21.24 -4.91
C LYS A 242 7.93 -20.87 -4.09
N ARG A 243 8.77 -19.95 -4.60
CA ARG A 243 10.01 -19.53 -3.93
C ARG A 243 9.74 -18.83 -2.60
N VAL A 244 8.74 -17.95 -2.54
CA VAL A 244 8.33 -17.30 -1.30
C VAL A 244 7.84 -18.33 -0.27
N ARG A 245 7.05 -19.33 -0.68
CA ARG A 245 6.59 -20.40 0.21
C ARG A 245 7.74 -21.20 0.81
N GLU A 246 8.68 -21.62 -0.04
CA GLU A 246 9.87 -22.37 0.39
C GLU A 246 10.74 -21.53 1.35
N PHE A 247 10.97 -20.26 1.02
CA PHE A 247 11.75 -19.36 1.85
C PHE A 247 11.06 -19.09 3.20
N ALA A 248 9.78 -18.76 3.19
CA ALA A 248 8.99 -18.48 4.38
C ALA A 248 8.97 -19.67 5.35
N SER A 249 8.72 -20.89 4.83
CA SER A 249 8.76 -22.13 5.62
C SER A 249 10.13 -22.36 6.29
N LYS A 250 11.24 -22.15 5.57
CA LYS A 250 12.58 -22.34 6.09
C LYS A 250 12.99 -21.29 7.12
N ASN A 251 12.37 -20.13 7.11
CA ASN A 251 12.78 -18.97 7.92
C ASN A 251 11.76 -18.55 8.98
N GLY A 252 10.70 -19.36 9.21
CA GLY A 252 9.68 -19.06 10.22
C GLY A 252 8.87 -17.79 9.91
N MET A 253 8.73 -17.45 8.63
CA MET A 253 7.91 -16.33 8.18
C MET A 253 6.51 -16.83 7.79
N ALA A 254 5.48 -16.02 8.02
CA ALA A 254 4.13 -16.34 7.58
C ALA A 254 3.96 -15.96 6.09
N LEU A 255 3.41 -16.88 5.30
CA LEU A 255 2.88 -16.56 3.98
C LEU A 255 1.35 -16.46 4.11
N THR A 256 0.83 -15.27 3.96
CA THR A 256 -0.60 -15.00 4.08
C THR A 256 -1.23 -14.73 2.72
N HIS A 257 -2.54 -14.95 2.65
CA HIS A 257 -3.28 -14.44 1.50
C HIS A 257 -3.30 -12.91 1.57
N PRO A 258 -3.15 -12.18 0.44
CA PRO A 258 -3.28 -10.73 0.44
C PRO A 258 -4.54 -10.32 1.19
N PHE A 259 -4.37 -9.46 2.22
CA PHE A 259 -5.46 -8.88 3.01
C PHE A 259 -6.24 -9.85 3.94
N SER A 260 -5.65 -10.97 4.33
CA SER A 260 -6.28 -11.95 5.25
C SER A 260 -5.75 -11.88 6.70
N SER A 261 -4.90 -10.92 7.00
CA SER A 261 -4.19 -10.84 8.26
C SER A 261 -5.02 -10.14 9.36
N TRP A 262 -5.78 -10.91 10.08
CA TRP A 262 -6.14 -10.79 11.52
C TRP A 262 -6.69 -12.11 12.02
#